data_95cec773b52e6c920e24f71a6ca3a823
#
_entry.id   95cec773b52e6c920e24f71a6ca3a823
#
_cell.length_a   1.000
_cell.length_b   1.000
_cell.length_c   1.000
_cell.angle_alpha   90.00
_cell.angle_beta   90.00
_cell.angle_gamma   90.00
#
_symmetry.space_group_name_H-M   'P 1'
#
loop_
_entity.id
_entity.type
_entity.pdbx_description
1 polymer ?
#
loop_
_entity_poly.entity_id
_entity_poly.type
_entity_poly.pdbx_seq_one_letter_code
_entity_poly.pdbx_strand_id
1 'polypeptide(L)'
;MIITEPTPNPNSLKFLSEKTISATGTEEFQKKDLDKIENEFIKNILNLKGVELILLSNNFLSVKKTKEISWDVLKPSVISHMNDYFQTNSEPILNKKKSLENNNVNASEIESRIIKILDEKIRPAVAKDGGDIKFKSFKDGIVHVELQGSCSGCPSSLMTLKQGVQNLLCHYVEEVKSVEAI
;
A
#
# COMPACT_ATOMS: atom_id res chain seq x y z
N MET A 1 -16.79 12.12 5.14
CA MET A 1 -17.24 10.92 5.90
C MET A 1 -16.18 9.82 5.77
N ILE A 2 -15.93 9.00 6.83
CA ILE A 2 -15.03 7.84 6.73
C ILE A 2 -15.86 6.57 6.63
N ILE A 3 -15.63 5.79 5.58
CA ILE A 3 -16.33 4.53 5.32
C ILE A 3 -15.30 3.39 5.40
N THR A 4 -15.71 2.23 5.91
CA THR A 4 -14.83 1.07 6.01
C THR A 4 -15.24 -0.02 5.03
N GLU A 5 -14.24 -0.62 4.37
CA GLU A 5 -14.41 -1.77 3.49
C GLU A 5 -13.54 -2.93 3.95
N PRO A 6 -14.08 -4.16 3.97
CA PRO A 6 -13.28 -5.35 4.25
C PRO A 6 -12.26 -5.58 3.14
N THR A 7 -11.17 -6.26 3.49
CA THR A 7 -10.17 -6.73 2.55
C THR A 7 -10.14 -8.27 2.55
N PRO A 8 -9.53 -8.92 1.56
CA PRO A 8 -9.33 -10.38 1.57
C PRO A 8 -8.52 -10.89 2.77
N ASN A 9 -7.73 -10.01 3.39
CA ASN A 9 -7.00 -10.31 4.61
C ASN A 9 -7.86 -9.93 5.83
N PRO A 10 -8.33 -10.87 6.66
CA PRO A 10 -9.20 -10.59 7.81
C PRO A 10 -8.52 -9.72 8.88
N ASN A 11 -7.19 -9.65 8.87
CA ASN A 11 -6.43 -8.78 9.76
C ASN A 11 -6.18 -7.38 9.19
N SER A 12 -6.71 -7.08 8.01
CA SER A 12 -6.62 -5.75 7.39
C SER A 12 -7.99 -5.18 7.11
N LEU A 13 -8.14 -3.88 7.32
CA LEU A 13 -9.36 -3.12 7.02
C LEU A 13 -8.99 -1.84 6.29
N LYS A 14 -9.80 -1.48 5.32
CA LYS A 14 -9.65 -0.29 4.50
C LYS A 14 -10.59 0.80 4.98
N PHE A 15 -10.07 1.99 5.19
CA PHE A 15 -10.80 3.19 5.61
C PHE A 15 -10.76 4.20 4.46
N LEU A 16 -11.91 4.46 3.84
CA LEU A 16 -12.03 5.41 2.74
C LEU A 16 -12.39 6.79 3.24
N SER A 17 -11.84 7.80 2.60
CA SER A 17 -12.11 9.21 2.87
C SER A 17 -12.50 9.93 1.58
N GLU A 18 -13.46 10.86 1.68
CA GLU A 18 -13.79 11.81 0.62
C GLU A 18 -12.68 12.86 0.45
N LYS A 19 -11.89 13.08 1.52
CA LYS A 19 -10.72 13.96 1.45
C LYS A 19 -9.48 13.20 1.03
N THR A 20 -8.59 13.85 0.33
CA THR A 20 -7.30 13.28 -0.05
C THR A 20 -6.48 12.94 1.20
N ILE A 21 -6.06 11.69 1.31
CA ILE A 21 -5.20 11.19 2.40
C ILE A 21 -3.74 11.36 2.05
N SER A 22 -3.34 10.97 0.83
CA SER A 22 -1.97 11.14 0.35
C SER A 22 -1.93 11.87 -0.99
N ALA A 23 -1.13 12.92 -1.07
CA ALA A 23 -0.81 13.64 -2.31
C ALA A 23 0.50 13.15 -2.97
N THR A 24 1.23 12.24 -2.30
CA THR A 24 2.54 11.72 -2.74
C THR A 24 2.47 10.34 -3.37
N GLY A 25 1.28 9.77 -3.47
CA GLY A 25 1.06 8.39 -3.93
C GLY A 25 0.83 7.45 -2.76
N THR A 26 1.14 6.17 -2.95
CA THR A 26 0.92 5.14 -1.93
C THR A 26 2.21 4.87 -1.15
N GLU A 27 2.11 4.94 0.17
CA GLU A 27 3.24 4.70 1.09
C GLU A 27 2.81 3.81 2.25
N GLU A 28 3.67 2.85 2.59
CA GLU A 28 3.51 1.94 3.73
C GLU A 28 4.40 2.35 4.90
N PHE A 29 3.86 2.29 6.11
CA PHE A 29 4.57 2.54 7.35
C PHE A 29 4.37 1.37 8.31
N GLN A 30 5.45 0.88 8.87
CA GLN A 30 5.46 -0.25 9.78
C GLN A 30 5.79 0.18 11.20
N LYS A 31 5.20 -0.48 12.19
CA LYS A 31 5.42 -0.18 13.61
C LYS A 31 6.89 -0.27 14.02
N LYS A 32 7.64 -1.19 13.41
CA LYS A 32 9.09 -1.34 13.67
C LYS A 32 9.93 -0.12 13.31
N ASP A 33 9.41 0.74 12.41
CA ASP A 33 10.11 1.95 11.93
C ASP A 33 9.58 3.24 12.59
N LEU A 34 8.83 3.13 13.69
CA LEU A 34 8.16 4.24 14.36
C LEU A 34 9.09 5.42 14.69
N ASP A 35 10.33 5.11 15.09
CA ASP A 35 11.34 6.10 15.44
C ASP A 35 11.80 6.97 14.26
N LYS A 36 11.64 6.48 13.02
CA LYS A 36 12.00 7.17 11.79
C LYS A 36 10.87 8.00 11.19
N ILE A 37 9.66 7.84 11.72
CA ILE A 37 8.46 8.49 11.21
C ILE A 37 8.35 9.86 11.86
N GLU A 38 8.26 10.92 11.07
CA GLU A 38 8.09 12.29 11.59
C GLU A 38 6.62 12.70 11.73
N ASN A 39 5.75 12.12 10.92
CA ASN A 39 4.33 12.50 10.85
C ASN A 39 3.57 12.01 12.10
N GLU A 40 3.03 12.96 12.87
CA GLU A 40 2.32 12.70 14.12
C GLU A 40 1.05 11.84 13.93
N PHE A 41 0.29 12.06 12.87
CA PHE A 41 -0.91 11.25 12.60
C PHE A 41 -0.53 9.77 12.40
N ILE A 42 0.51 9.51 11.60
CA ILE A 42 1.01 8.16 11.33
C ILE A 42 1.50 7.49 12.61
N LYS A 43 2.27 8.23 13.43
CA LYS A 43 2.72 7.74 14.74
C LYS A 43 1.55 7.36 15.63
N ASN A 44 0.54 8.22 15.71
CA ASN A 44 -0.62 8.01 16.59
C ASN A 44 -1.38 6.75 16.19
N ILE A 45 -1.61 6.52 14.88
CA ILE A 45 -2.26 5.29 14.40
C ILE A 45 -1.41 4.06 14.68
N LEU A 46 -0.10 4.09 14.39
CA LEU A 46 0.81 2.97 14.63
C LEU A 46 0.98 2.65 16.14
N ASN A 47 0.82 3.64 17.01
CA ASN A 47 0.86 3.44 18.46
C ASN A 47 -0.41 2.78 19.03
N LEU A 48 -1.51 2.76 18.29
CA LEU A 48 -2.69 2.03 18.71
C LEU A 48 -2.34 0.56 18.97
N LYS A 49 -2.91 0.03 20.07
CA LYS A 49 -2.66 -1.37 20.45
C LYS A 49 -3.08 -2.32 19.35
N GLY A 50 -2.17 -3.17 18.94
CA GLY A 50 -2.44 -4.20 17.93
C GLY A 50 -2.28 -3.75 16.47
N VAL A 51 -1.96 -2.50 16.18
CA VAL A 51 -1.60 -2.07 14.82
C VAL A 51 -0.18 -2.52 14.50
N GLU A 52 0.01 -3.17 13.35
CA GLU A 52 1.31 -3.62 12.84
C GLU A 52 1.86 -2.70 11.76
N LEU A 53 1.01 -2.36 10.79
CA LEU A 53 1.36 -1.48 9.68
C LEU A 53 0.14 -0.72 9.18
N ILE A 54 0.41 0.38 8.50
CA ILE A 54 -0.58 1.15 7.75
C ILE A 54 -0.06 1.45 6.36
N LEU A 55 -0.98 1.53 5.41
CA LEU A 55 -0.73 1.96 4.05
C LEU A 55 -1.62 3.15 3.74
N LEU A 56 -1.02 4.28 3.39
CA LEU A 56 -1.74 5.47 2.94
C LEU A 56 -1.74 5.54 1.43
N SER A 57 -2.90 5.73 0.84
CA SER A 57 -3.08 5.98 -0.59
C SER A 57 -3.84 7.28 -0.82
N ASN A 58 -4.18 7.61 -2.03
CA ASN A 58 -4.83 8.89 -2.36
C ASN A 58 -6.10 9.12 -1.53
N ASN A 59 -7.00 8.15 -1.48
CA ASN A 59 -8.33 8.27 -0.85
C ASN A 59 -8.64 7.19 0.20
N PHE A 60 -7.67 6.36 0.57
CA PHE A 60 -7.85 5.37 1.61
C PHE A 60 -6.62 5.18 2.48
N LEU A 61 -6.88 4.77 3.71
CA LEU A 61 -5.94 4.24 4.67
C LEU A 61 -6.24 2.76 4.87
N SER A 62 -5.28 1.88 4.66
CA SER A 62 -5.37 0.47 5.04
C SER A 62 -4.62 0.24 6.34
N VAL A 63 -5.26 -0.42 7.29
CA VAL A 63 -4.66 -0.77 8.60
C VAL A 63 -4.59 -2.27 8.71
N LYS A 64 -3.41 -2.80 9.03
CA LYS A 64 -3.20 -4.20 9.38
C LYS A 64 -2.93 -4.32 10.87
N LYS A 65 -3.62 -5.25 11.51
CA LYS A 65 -3.56 -5.51 12.93
C LYS A 65 -3.04 -6.90 13.26
N THR A 66 -2.59 -7.10 14.50
CA THR A 66 -2.34 -8.43 15.05
C THR A 66 -3.64 -9.22 15.22
N LYS A 67 -3.54 -10.53 15.34
CA LYS A 67 -4.71 -11.42 15.52
C LYS A 67 -5.41 -11.21 16.88
N GLU A 68 -4.71 -10.65 17.86
CA GLU A 68 -5.15 -10.56 19.25
C GLU A 68 -6.17 -9.44 19.50
N ILE A 69 -6.21 -8.43 18.65
CA ILE A 69 -7.12 -7.30 18.79
C ILE A 69 -8.33 -7.42 17.87
N SER A 70 -9.51 -7.06 18.36
CA SER A 70 -10.75 -7.03 17.57
C SER A 70 -10.88 -5.73 16.78
N TRP A 71 -11.52 -5.80 15.59
CA TRP A 71 -11.92 -4.62 14.83
C TRP A 71 -12.96 -3.76 15.55
N ASP A 72 -13.79 -4.35 16.41
CA ASP A 72 -14.78 -3.60 17.21
C ASP A 72 -14.11 -2.58 18.15
N VAL A 73 -12.89 -2.88 18.59
CA VAL A 73 -12.10 -1.98 19.43
C VAL A 73 -11.27 -1.03 18.59
N LEU A 74 -10.61 -1.52 17.55
CA LEU A 74 -9.64 -0.73 16.79
C LEU A 74 -10.30 0.22 15.79
N LYS A 75 -11.36 -0.21 15.12
CA LYS A 75 -12.05 0.56 14.08
C LYS A 75 -12.53 1.94 14.57
N PRO A 76 -13.24 2.07 15.71
CA PRO A 76 -13.66 3.38 16.22
C PRO A 76 -12.47 4.31 16.49
N SER A 77 -11.37 3.77 17.02
CA SER A 77 -10.17 4.56 17.33
C SER A 77 -9.51 5.12 16.07
N VAL A 78 -9.40 4.31 15.02
CA VAL A 78 -8.85 4.77 13.73
C VAL A 78 -9.75 5.84 13.11
N ILE A 79 -11.06 5.62 13.10
CA ILE A 79 -12.04 6.60 12.56
C ILE A 79 -11.96 7.92 13.33
N SER A 80 -11.84 7.89 14.66
CA SER A 80 -11.69 9.10 15.49
C SER A 80 -10.45 9.88 15.10
N HIS A 81 -9.28 9.23 15.04
CA HIS A 81 -8.03 9.90 14.64
C HIS A 81 -8.10 10.50 13.24
N MET A 82 -8.75 9.83 12.28
CA MET A 82 -8.93 10.36 10.92
C MET A 82 -9.85 11.58 10.92
N ASN A 83 -10.97 11.53 11.66
CA ASN A 83 -11.91 12.64 11.75
C ASN A 83 -11.26 13.85 12.45
N ASP A 84 -10.58 13.63 13.56
CA ASP A 84 -9.87 14.67 14.31
C ASP A 84 -8.83 15.37 13.43
N TYR A 85 -8.05 14.59 12.68
CA TYR A 85 -7.09 15.13 11.73
C TYR A 85 -7.77 16.02 10.68
N PHE A 86 -8.82 15.54 10.02
CA PHE A 86 -9.50 16.26 8.94
C PHE A 86 -10.43 17.38 9.41
N GLN A 87 -10.73 17.46 10.71
CA GLN A 87 -11.41 18.63 11.32
C GLN A 87 -10.44 19.79 11.53
N THR A 88 -9.20 19.48 11.93
CA THR A 88 -8.19 20.48 12.26
C THR A 88 -7.28 20.83 11.08
N ASN A 89 -7.18 19.94 10.09
CA ASN A 89 -6.31 20.11 8.92
C ASN A 89 -7.11 20.02 7.62
N SER A 90 -6.84 20.97 6.72
CA SER A 90 -7.39 20.96 5.35
C SER A 90 -6.50 20.22 4.37
N GLU A 91 -5.27 19.92 4.75
CA GLU A 91 -4.26 19.30 3.89
C GLU A 91 -4.25 17.78 4.03
N PRO A 92 -3.79 17.06 2.98
CA PRO A 92 -3.54 15.63 3.05
C PRO A 92 -2.56 15.26 4.17
N ILE A 93 -2.67 14.04 4.71
CA ILE A 93 -1.75 13.51 5.74
C ILE A 93 -0.33 13.41 5.19
N LEU A 94 -0.19 12.94 3.94
CA LEU A 94 1.07 12.95 3.21
C LEU A 94 1.02 14.05 2.15
N ASN A 95 1.80 15.10 2.38
CA ASN A 95 2.00 16.21 1.45
C ASN A 95 3.32 16.04 0.71
N LYS A 96 3.40 16.57 -0.51
CA LYS A 96 4.67 16.71 -1.23
C LYS A 96 5.61 17.62 -0.41
N LYS A 97 6.40 17.05 0.49
CA LYS A 97 7.68 17.67 0.79
C LYS A 97 8.46 17.67 -0.52
N LYS A 98 9.04 18.82 -0.89
CA LYS A 98 9.98 18.95 -2.00
C LYS A 98 11.23 18.10 -1.70
N SER A 99 11.11 16.81 -1.80
CA SER A 99 12.23 15.94 -2.05
C SER A 99 12.31 15.80 -3.55
N LEU A 100 13.32 16.41 -4.12
CA LEU A 100 13.87 16.10 -5.42
C LEU A 100 14.36 14.65 -5.38
N GLU A 101 13.46 13.70 -5.34
CA GLU A 101 13.78 12.35 -5.74
C GLU A 101 13.54 12.27 -7.24
N ASN A 102 14.57 12.71 -7.96
CA ASN A 102 14.86 12.22 -9.29
C ASN A 102 14.97 10.69 -9.20
N ASN A 103 13.86 9.99 -9.32
CA ASN A 103 13.87 8.64 -9.82
C ASN A 103 14.11 8.68 -11.34
N ASN A 104 15.21 9.32 -11.74
CA ASN A 104 15.90 9.00 -12.96
C ASN A 104 16.71 7.71 -12.73
N VAL A 105 16.01 6.65 -12.48
CA VAL A 105 16.54 5.35 -12.84
C VAL A 105 16.46 5.34 -14.36
N ASN A 106 17.58 5.13 -15.03
CA ASN A 106 17.64 4.70 -16.42
C ASN A 106 16.96 3.33 -16.50
N ALA A 107 15.63 3.33 -16.37
CA ALA A 107 14.84 2.13 -16.56
C ALA A 107 15.04 1.71 -18.01
N SER A 108 15.43 0.46 -18.24
CA SER A 108 15.47 -0.09 -19.58
C SER A 108 14.09 0.02 -20.22
N GLU A 109 13.98 0.00 -21.54
CA GLU A 109 12.70 0.02 -22.23
C GLU A 109 11.76 -1.07 -21.72
N ILE A 110 12.30 -2.24 -21.40
CA ILE A 110 11.57 -3.39 -20.84
C ILE A 110 11.03 -3.06 -19.45
N GLU A 111 11.84 -2.48 -18.56
CA GLU A 111 11.40 -2.09 -17.21
C GLU A 111 10.31 -1.03 -17.26
N SER A 112 10.41 -0.06 -18.16
CA SER A 112 9.38 0.97 -18.37
C SER A 112 8.05 0.35 -18.81
N ARG A 113 8.08 -0.65 -19.68
CA ARG A 113 6.88 -1.40 -20.11
C ARG A 113 6.28 -2.18 -18.93
N ILE A 114 7.11 -2.85 -18.14
CA ILE A 114 6.67 -3.59 -16.94
C ILE A 114 5.99 -2.65 -15.95
N ILE A 115 6.62 -1.52 -15.60
CA ILE A 115 6.08 -0.53 -14.67
C ILE A 115 4.73 0.00 -15.16
N LYS A 116 4.62 0.33 -16.45
CA LYS A 116 3.37 0.80 -17.05
C LYS A 116 2.24 -0.22 -16.90
N ILE A 117 2.51 -1.49 -17.14
CA ILE A 117 1.50 -2.56 -17.02
C ILE A 117 1.08 -2.75 -15.55
N LEU A 118 2.05 -2.72 -14.63
CA LEU A 118 1.76 -2.78 -13.20
C LEU A 118 0.86 -1.62 -12.79
N ASP A 119 1.18 -0.39 -13.20
CA ASP A 119 0.42 0.82 -12.84
C ASP A 119 -0.99 0.84 -13.41
N GLU A 120 -1.15 0.43 -14.68
CA GLU A 120 -2.44 0.51 -15.38
C GLU A 120 -3.38 -0.65 -15.06
N LYS A 121 -2.85 -1.85 -14.82
CA LYS A 121 -3.65 -3.09 -14.77
C LYS A 121 -3.63 -3.79 -13.40
N ILE A 122 -2.53 -3.71 -12.69
CA ILE A 122 -2.34 -4.46 -11.43
C ILE A 122 -2.64 -3.57 -10.21
N ARG A 123 -2.04 -2.40 -10.12
CA ARG A 123 -2.19 -1.51 -8.96
C ARG A 123 -3.64 -1.15 -8.66
N PRO A 124 -4.52 -0.85 -9.64
CA PRO A 124 -5.93 -0.59 -9.36
C PRO A 124 -6.65 -1.77 -8.73
N ALA A 125 -6.34 -3.00 -9.16
CA ALA A 125 -6.93 -4.22 -8.60
C ALA A 125 -6.45 -4.46 -7.17
N VAL A 126 -5.15 -4.31 -6.92
CA VAL A 126 -4.53 -4.47 -5.59
C VAL A 126 -5.01 -3.40 -4.62
N ALA A 127 -5.24 -2.17 -5.08
CA ALA A 127 -5.77 -1.08 -4.28
C ALA A 127 -7.22 -1.34 -3.80
N LYS A 128 -8.03 -2.07 -4.58
CA LYS A 128 -9.36 -2.51 -4.12
C LYS A 128 -9.25 -3.38 -2.87
N ASP A 129 -8.23 -4.21 -2.81
CA ASP A 129 -7.96 -5.11 -1.69
C ASP A 129 -7.18 -4.42 -0.54
N GLY A 130 -6.99 -3.11 -0.60
CA GLY A 130 -6.31 -2.32 0.43
C GLY A 130 -4.78 -2.48 0.45
N GLY A 131 -4.19 -2.90 -0.66
CA GLY A 131 -2.75 -3.07 -0.82
C GLY A 131 -2.16 -2.21 -1.94
N ASP A 132 -0.88 -2.43 -2.19
CA ASP A 132 -0.15 -1.90 -3.34
C ASP A 132 0.92 -2.89 -3.79
N ILE A 133 1.40 -2.70 -5.02
CA ILE A 133 2.51 -3.45 -5.61
C ILE A 133 3.51 -2.47 -6.20
N LYS A 134 4.79 -2.65 -5.89
CA LYS A 134 5.88 -1.81 -6.41
C LYS A 134 6.87 -2.65 -7.19
N PHE A 135 7.28 -2.15 -8.35
CA PHE A 135 8.39 -2.70 -9.11
C PHE A 135 9.71 -2.46 -8.37
N LYS A 136 10.56 -3.47 -8.28
CA LYS A 136 11.90 -3.38 -7.66
C LYS A 136 13.01 -3.56 -8.67
N SER A 137 12.97 -4.62 -9.46
CA SER A 137 14.00 -4.90 -10.47
C SER A 137 13.50 -5.90 -11.52
N PHE A 138 14.18 -5.89 -12.66
CA PHE A 138 14.06 -6.91 -13.69
C PHE A 138 15.42 -7.46 -14.05
N LYS A 139 15.62 -8.75 -13.92
CA LYS A 139 16.88 -9.42 -14.23
C LYS A 139 16.63 -10.85 -14.71
N ASP A 140 17.31 -11.22 -15.79
CA ASP A 140 17.29 -12.59 -16.35
C ASP A 140 15.86 -13.14 -16.64
N GLY A 141 14.93 -12.25 -16.98
CA GLY A 141 13.53 -12.59 -17.22
C GLY A 141 12.68 -12.66 -15.94
N ILE A 142 13.25 -12.36 -14.77
CA ILE A 142 12.56 -12.37 -13.49
C ILE A 142 12.25 -10.93 -13.06
N VAL A 143 10.98 -10.66 -12.82
CA VAL A 143 10.51 -9.38 -12.26
C VAL A 143 10.38 -9.52 -10.75
N HIS A 144 11.10 -8.68 -10.01
CA HIS A 144 10.96 -8.58 -8.56
C HIS A 144 10.00 -7.46 -8.22
N VAL A 145 8.99 -7.78 -7.42
CA VAL A 145 7.98 -6.84 -6.94
C VAL A 145 7.88 -6.89 -5.42
N GLU A 146 7.48 -5.77 -4.82
CA GLU A 146 7.17 -5.68 -3.41
C GLU A 146 5.67 -5.49 -3.23
N LEU A 147 5.06 -6.36 -2.42
CA LEU A 147 3.66 -6.26 -2.04
C LEU A 147 3.53 -5.51 -0.71
N GLN A 148 2.62 -4.53 -0.67
CA GLN A 148 2.40 -3.66 0.47
C GLN A 148 0.95 -3.71 0.96
N GLY A 149 0.74 -3.23 2.19
CA GLY A 149 -0.57 -3.12 2.80
C GLY A 149 -1.20 -4.48 3.14
N SER A 150 -2.48 -4.65 2.85
CA SER A 150 -3.21 -5.88 3.15
C SER A 150 -2.68 -7.10 2.40
N CYS A 151 -2.03 -6.90 1.27
CA CYS A 151 -1.45 -7.97 0.44
C CYS A 151 -0.15 -8.53 1.03
N SER A 152 0.54 -7.78 1.90
CA SER A 152 1.77 -8.24 2.53
C SER A 152 1.48 -9.30 3.61
N GLY A 153 2.15 -10.45 3.52
CA GLY A 153 2.08 -11.50 4.54
C GLY A 153 0.77 -12.29 4.61
N CYS A 154 -0.08 -12.24 3.58
CA CYS A 154 -1.25 -13.10 3.47
C CYS A 154 -0.94 -14.28 2.51
N PRO A 155 -0.75 -15.52 2.99
CA PRO A 155 -0.30 -16.63 2.15
C PRO A 155 -1.22 -16.93 0.96
N SER A 156 -2.52 -16.85 1.15
CA SER A 156 -3.53 -17.12 0.12
C SER A 156 -3.57 -16.04 -0.97
N SER A 157 -3.42 -14.79 -0.59
CA SER A 157 -3.40 -13.66 -1.52
C SER A 157 -2.08 -13.57 -2.28
N LEU A 158 -0.95 -13.89 -1.61
CA LEU A 158 0.37 -13.86 -2.23
C LEU A 158 0.48 -14.81 -3.42
N MET A 159 -0.01 -16.03 -3.28
CA MET A 159 0.09 -17.04 -4.33
C MET A 159 -0.79 -16.70 -5.53
N THR A 160 -2.04 -16.34 -5.28
CA THR A 160 -3.01 -15.97 -6.32
C THR A 160 -2.59 -14.69 -7.04
N LEU A 161 -2.16 -13.69 -6.29
CA LEU A 161 -1.72 -12.41 -6.85
C LEU A 161 -0.44 -12.57 -7.66
N LYS A 162 0.57 -13.29 -7.13
CA LYS A 162 1.80 -13.60 -7.85
C LYS A 162 1.53 -14.27 -9.19
N GLN A 163 0.67 -15.30 -9.20
CA GLN A 163 0.31 -16.02 -10.42
C GLN A 163 -0.42 -15.11 -11.41
N GLY A 164 -1.36 -14.29 -10.94
CA GLY A 164 -2.10 -13.34 -11.77
C GLY A 164 -1.18 -12.27 -12.38
N VAL A 165 -0.28 -11.71 -11.59
CA VAL A 165 0.71 -10.71 -12.06
C VAL A 165 1.66 -11.35 -13.07
N GLN A 166 2.17 -12.56 -12.79
CA GLN A 166 3.05 -13.29 -13.70
C GLN A 166 2.37 -13.56 -15.04
N ASN A 167 1.16 -14.11 -15.03
CA ASN A 167 0.42 -14.40 -16.27
C ASN A 167 0.20 -13.13 -17.09
N LEU A 168 -0.15 -12.04 -16.45
CA LEU A 168 -0.37 -10.77 -17.13
C LEU A 168 0.92 -10.19 -17.71
N LEU A 169 2.00 -10.15 -16.94
CA LEU A 169 3.29 -9.63 -17.41
C LEU A 169 3.87 -10.50 -18.54
N CYS A 170 3.83 -11.83 -18.44
CA CYS A 170 4.29 -12.73 -19.50
C CYS A 170 3.45 -12.57 -20.78
N HIS A 171 2.17 -12.19 -20.66
CA HIS A 171 1.32 -11.95 -21.82
C HIS A 171 1.68 -10.66 -22.58
N TYR A 172 2.04 -9.60 -21.86
CA TYR A 172 2.31 -8.28 -22.47
C TYR A 172 3.79 -7.99 -22.71
N VAL A 173 4.69 -8.71 -22.03
CA VAL A 173 6.15 -8.51 -22.11
C VAL A 173 6.81 -9.87 -22.30
N GLU A 174 7.19 -10.18 -23.53
CA GLU A 174 7.75 -11.49 -23.91
C GLU A 174 9.03 -11.85 -23.16
N GLU A 175 9.78 -10.85 -22.72
CA GLU A 175 11.03 -11.01 -21.99
C GLU A 175 10.83 -11.46 -20.53
N VAL A 176 9.61 -11.33 -19.99
CA VAL A 176 9.27 -11.77 -18.63
C VAL A 176 8.95 -13.27 -18.61
N LYS A 177 9.68 -14.00 -17.78
CA LYS A 177 9.52 -15.46 -17.57
C LYS A 177 8.82 -15.77 -16.26
N SER A 178 9.09 -15.00 -15.21
CA SER A 178 8.49 -15.20 -13.91
C SER A 178 8.45 -13.89 -13.10
N VAL A 179 7.64 -13.90 -12.04
CA VAL A 179 7.52 -12.81 -11.07
C VAL A 179 7.82 -13.35 -9.67
N GLU A 180 8.64 -12.63 -8.93
CA GLU A 180 8.94 -12.95 -7.54
C GLU A 180 8.60 -11.77 -6.64
N ALA A 181 7.94 -12.08 -5.51
CA ALA A 181 7.67 -11.13 -4.45
C ALA A 181 8.81 -11.17 -3.42
N ILE A 182 9.31 -10.00 -3.07
CA ILE A 182 10.38 -9.80 -2.08
C ILE A 182 9.87 -9.03 -0.88
#